data_a8be70de988c46535475af44f4d637a2
#
_entry.id   a8be70de988c46535475af44f4d637a2
#
_cell.length_a   1.000
_cell.length_b   1.000
_cell.length_c   1.000
_cell.angle_alpha   90.00
_cell.angle_beta   90.00
_cell.angle_gamma   90.00
#
_symmetry.space_group_name_H-M   'P 1'
#
loop_
_entity.id
_entity.type
_entity.pdbx_description
1 polymer ?
#
loop_
_entity_poly.entity_id
_entity_poly.type
_entity_poly.pdbx_seq_one_letter_code
_entity_poly.pdbx_strand_id
1 'polypeptide(L)'
;MKRSRRSVAISLFVALAVASVFVVAIAGCSGSNDGASTSALEGLDASQVKDDDLKTLNVGSDLYPPFVYTDEYGDIVGLDVEILTEALARIGYKPKYQLIDWEKKKELLASGELDCVMGSFSMTGRENEYRWAGPYLASR
;
A
#
# COMPACT_ATOMS: atom_id res chain seq x y z
N MET A 1 20.50 7.20 52.73
CA MET A 1 20.34 6.07 53.70
C MET A 1 19.11 5.27 53.30
N LYS A 2 19.33 3.98 53.24
CA LYS A 2 18.50 2.76 53.28
C LYS A 2 18.06 2.20 51.90
N ARG A 3 18.88 1.23 51.46
CA ARG A 3 18.51 0.15 50.52
C ARG A 3 17.37 -0.70 51.09
N SER A 4 16.50 -1.18 50.23
CA SER A 4 15.82 -2.47 50.50
C SER A 4 15.68 -3.23 49.19
N ARG A 5 16.42 -4.30 49.11
CA ARG A 5 16.32 -5.43 48.19
C ARG A 5 15.28 -6.42 48.76
N ARG A 6 14.48 -7.02 47.93
CA ARG A 6 13.90 -8.39 48.13
C ARG A 6 13.21 -8.74 46.81
N SER A 7 13.68 -9.67 46.13
CA SER A 7 13.88 -11.13 46.19
C SER A 7 12.85 -11.83 45.29
N VAL A 8 13.35 -12.33 44.22
CA VAL A 8 13.16 -13.60 43.52
C VAL A 8 12.11 -14.54 44.13
N ALA A 9 11.18 -14.98 43.29
CA ALA A 9 10.57 -16.29 43.38
C ALA A 9 10.33 -16.87 42.00
N ILE A 10 11.19 -17.79 41.65
CA ILE A 10 11.08 -18.74 40.56
C ILE A 10 10.05 -19.79 41.00
N SER A 11 9.03 -20.03 40.20
CA SER A 11 8.24 -21.25 40.29
C SER A 11 8.17 -21.93 38.95
N LEU A 12 8.95 -22.97 38.91
CA LEU A 12 9.02 -24.02 37.90
C LEU A 12 7.81 -24.95 38.11
N PHE A 13 6.95 -25.11 37.13
CA PHE A 13 6.06 -26.26 37.04
C PHE A 13 6.24 -26.93 35.68
N VAL A 14 6.87 -28.06 35.75
CA VAL A 14 6.96 -29.11 34.73
C VAL A 14 5.82 -30.09 34.97
N ALA A 15 5.05 -30.41 33.94
CA ALA A 15 4.34 -31.68 33.73
C ALA A 15 3.71 -31.59 32.33
N LEU A 16 4.19 -32.26 31.37
CA LEU A 16 4.18 -33.66 30.93
C LEU A 16 2.87 -34.06 30.21
N ALA A 17 3.04 -34.26 28.88
CA ALA A 17 2.45 -35.26 28.02
C ALA A 17 0.91 -35.25 27.78
N VAL A 18 0.50 -35.20 26.51
CA VAL A 18 -0.07 -36.36 25.81
C VAL A 18 -0.02 -36.10 24.30
N ALA A 19 0.62 -37.03 23.61
CA ALA A 19 0.62 -37.17 22.16
C ALA A 19 -0.75 -37.60 21.65
N SER A 20 -1.22 -36.96 20.58
CA SER A 20 -2.25 -37.53 19.71
C SER A 20 -1.87 -37.25 18.27
N VAL A 21 -1.28 -38.25 17.68
CA VAL A 21 -1.03 -38.40 16.25
C VAL A 21 -2.39 -38.55 15.55
N PHE A 22 -2.75 -37.58 14.73
CA PHE A 22 -3.75 -37.79 13.67
C PHE A 22 -3.06 -37.62 12.32
N VAL A 23 -2.63 -38.74 11.77
CA VAL A 23 -2.25 -38.89 10.38
C VAL A 23 -3.54 -39.00 9.59
N VAL A 24 -3.86 -37.99 8.79
CA VAL A 24 -4.77 -38.14 7.65
C VAL A 24 -3.93 -37.92 6.40
N ALA A 25 -3.54 -39.01 5.80
CA ALA A 25 -3.04 -39.04 4.44
C ALA A 25 -4.22 -38.90 3.50
N ILE A 26 -4.25 -37.83 2.72
CA ILE A 26 -5.03 -37.78 1.47
C ILE A 26 -4.04 -37.57 0.35
N ALA A 27 -3.79 -38.64 -0.34
CA ALA A 27 -3.11 -38.66 -1.64
C ALA A 27 -4.02 -38.12 -2.72
N GLY A 28 -3.44 -37.38 -3.65
CA GLY A 28 -4.05 -37.20 -4.99
C GLY A 28 -4.10 -35.75 -5.44
N CYS A 29 -3.29 -35.29 -6.25
CA CYS A 29 -3.20 -35.23 -7.69
C CYS A 29 -2.12 -34.24 -8.10
N SER A 30 -1.19 -34.80 -8.83
CA SER A 30 -0.22 -34.14 -9.69
C SER A 30 -0.92 -33.21 -10.69
N GLY A 31 -0.49 -31.98 -10.74
CA GLY A 31 -0.83 -31.00 -11.75
C GLY A 31 0.24 -29.93 -11.78
N SER A 32 1.28 -30.19 -12.59
CA SER A 32 2.31 -29.19 -12.92
C SER A 32 1.65 -28.05 -13.69
N ASN A 33 1.66 -26.88 -13.14
CA ASN A 33 1.55 -25.65 -13.91
C ASN A 33 2.55 -24.65 -13.34
N ASP A 34 3.63 -24.49 -14.08
CA ASP A 34 4.55 -23.36 -14.00
C ASP A 34 3.77 -22.09 -14.35
N GLY A 35 3.31 -21.38 -13.34
CA GLY A 35 2.66 -20.10 -13.45
C GLY A 35 3.21 -19.18 -12.36
N ALA A 36 3.97 -18.20 -12.81
CA ALA A 36 4.62 -17.20 -11.98
C ALA A 36 3.68 -16.60 -10.93
N SER A 37 4.20 -16.52 -9.73
CA SER A 37 3.68 -15.96 -8.49
C SER A 37 2.81 -14.71 -8.64
N THR A 38 1.49 -14.91 -8.66
CA THR A 38 0.51 -13.84 -8.49
C THR A 38 -0.17 -13.93 -7.11
N SER A 39 0.36 -14.75 -6.19
CA SER A 39 -0.32 -15.11 -4.93
C SER A 39 -0.10 -14.16 -3.76
N ALA A 40 0.49 -12.99 -3.94
CA ALA A 40 0.81 -12.09 -2.82
C ALA A 40 -0.21 -10.97 -2.59
N LEU A 41 -1.23 -10.82 -3.44
CA LEU A 41 -2.21 -9.73 -3.34
C LEU A 41 -3.66 -10.18 -3.07
N GLU A 42 -3.90 -11.46 -2.93
CA GLU A 42 -5.22 -12.00 -2.54
C GLU A 42 -5.34 -12.03 -1.03
N GLY A 43 -5.76 -10.96 -0.41
CA GLY A 43 -6.10 -11.02 1.01
C GLY A 43 -6.18 -9.72 1.79
N LEU A 44 -5.89 -8.57 1.20
CA LEU A 44 -6.10 -7.30 1.88
C LEU A 44 -7.45 -6.72 1.45
N ASP A 45 -8.48 -7.03 2.23
CA ASP A 45 -9.76 -6.34 2.15
C ASP A 45 -9.55 -4.90 2.66
N ALA A 46 -9.55 -3.93 1.75
CA ALA A 46 -9.38 -2.52 2.06
C ALA A 46 -10.42 -2.01 3.09
N SER A 47 -11.54 -2.70 3.23
CA SER A 47 -12.60 -2.37 4.20
C SER A 47 -12.19 -2.62 5.66
N GLN A 48 -11.11 -3.36 5.90
CA GLN A 48 -10.63 -3.72 7.24
C GLN A 48 -9.56 -2.75 7.79
N VAL A 49 -8.99 -1.89 6.95
CA VAL A 49 -7.93 -0.98 7.37
C VAL A 49 -8.53 0.32 7.90
N LYS A 50 -8.24 0.64 9.17
CA LYS A 50 -8.68 1.92 9.75
C LYS A 50 -7.84 3.05 9.18
N ASP A 51 -8.48 4.16 8.84
CA ASP A 51 -7.82 5.33 8.25
C ASP A 51 -6.67 5.91 9.11
N ASP A 52 -6.77 5.77 10.43
CA ASP A 52 -5.75 6.22 11.39
C ASP A 52 -4.45 5.40 11.33
N ASP A 53 -4.50 4.16 10.80
CA ASP A 53 -3.34 3.27 10.70
C ASP A 53 -2.59 3.47 9.38
N LEU A 54 -3.15 4.24 8.44
CA LEU A 54 -2.55 4.46 7.12
C LEU A 54 -1.47 5.54 7.14
N LYS A 55 -0.35 5.26 6.49
CA LYS A 55 0.70 6.25 6.25
C LYS A 55 0.28 7.19 5.13
N THR A 56 0.52 8.48 5.30
CA THR A 56 0.19 9.48 4.28
C THR A 56 1.27 9.57 3.21
N LEU A 57 0.85 9.62 1.94
CA LEU A 57 1.68 9.98 0.79
C LEU A 57 1.21 11.30 0.20
N ASN A 58 2.14 12.23 -0.03
CA ASN A 58 1.87 13.50 -0.70
C ASN A 58 1.85 13.28 -2.21
N VAL A 59 0.70 13.52 -2.83
CA VAL A 59 0.46 13.27 -4.26
C VAL A 59 0.24 14.58 -4.98
N GLY A 60 1.10 14.90 -5.94
CA GLY A 60 0.94 16.05 -6.80
C GLY A 60 0.15 15.74 -8.07
N SER A 61 -0.74 16.63 -8.47
CA SER A 61 -1.47 16.56 -9.72
C SER A 61 -1.78 17.96 -10.25
N ASP A 62 -2.15 18.04 -11.51
CA ASP A 62 -2.81 19.19 -12.09
C ASP A 62 -4.27 18.86 -12.43
N LEU A 63 -5.04 19.85 -12.87
CA LEU A 63 -6.43 19.65 -13.26
C LEU A 63 -6.51 19.02 -14.64
N TYR A 64 -7.09 17.82 -14.71
CA TYR A 64 -7.34 17.10 -15.95
C TYR A 64 -8.66 16.32 -15.91
N PRO A 65 -9.81 17.00 -16.01
CA PRO A 65 -11.12 16.33 -15.99
C PRO A 65 -11.29 15.33 -17.14
N PRO A 66 -11.94 14.18 -16.93
CA PRO A 66 -12.59 13.72 -15.69
C PRO A 66 -11.66 12.93 -14.73
N PHE A 67 -10.37 12.93 -14.99
CA PHE A 67 -9.39 12.12 -14.24
C PHE A 67 -9.02 12.77 -12.91
N VAL A 68 -8.75 14.08 -12.90
CA VAL A 68 -8.48 14.88 -11.72
C VAL A 68 -9.15 16.24 -11.86
N TYR A 69 -10.01 16.59 -10.94
CA TYR A 69 -10.68 17.90 -10.90
C TYR A 69 -11.12 18.25 -9.48
N THR A 70 -11.58 19.46 -9.27
CA THR A 70 -12.20 19.87 -8.00
C THR A 70 -13.71 19.84 -8.14
N ASP A 71 -14.39 19.29 -7.14
CA ASP A 71 -15.84 19.31 -7.06
C ASP A 71 -16.38 20.65 -6.54
N GLU A 72 -17.68 20.74 -6.32
CA GLU A 72 -18.36 21.93 -5.82
C GLU A 72 -17.98 22.32 -4.39
N TYR A 73 -17.40 21.41 -3.62
CA TYR A 73 -16.92 21.61 -2.26
C TYR A 73 -15.43 21.98 -2.21
N GLY A 74 -14.74 21.91 -3.34
CA GLY A 74 -13.31 22.18 -3.46
C GLY A 74 -12.43 20.95 -3.22
N ASP A 75 -13.02 19.77 -3.08
CA ASP A 75 -12.29 18.52 -2.91
C ASP A 75 -11.72 18.04 -4.25
N ILE A 76 -10.51 17.47 -4.20
CA ILE A 76 -9.87 16.88 -5.39
C ILE A 76 -10.45 15.49 -5.60
N VAL A 77 -11.11 15.30 -6.75
CA VAL A 77 -11.84 14.08 -7.11
C VAL A 77 -11.55 13.67 -8.55
N GLY A 78 -12.00 12.49 -8.95
CA GLY A 78 -11.89 12.00 -10.32
C GLY A 78 -11.40 10.56 -10.39
N LEU A 79 -11.38 10.02 -11.62
CA LEU A 79 -11.05 8.62 -11.84
C LEU A 79 -9.66 8.23 -11.31
N ASP A 80 -8.65 9.06 -11.57
CA ASP A 80 -7.29 8.81 -11.11
C ASP A 80 -7.19 8.90 -9.58
N VAL A 81 -7.95 9.80 -8.96
CA VAL A 81 -8.01 9.97 -7.51
C VAL A 81 -8.57 8.72 -6.85
N GLU A 82 -9.68 8.18 -7.38
CA GLU A 82 -10.30 6.96 -6.86
C GLU A 82 -9.39 5.74 -7.03
N ILE A 83 -8.79 5.55 -8.21
CA ILE A 83 -7.88 4.45 -8.49
C ILE A 83 -6.68 4.46 -7.53
N LEU A 84 -6.04 5.63 -7.37
CA LEU A 84 -4.85 5.71 -6.51
C LEU A 84 -5.22 5.56 -5.04
N THR A 85 -6.32 6.13 -4.59
CA THR A 85 -6.79 6.00 -3.21
C THR A 85 -7.01 4.54 -2.84
N GLU A 86 -7.72 3.79 -3.68
CA GLU A 86 -7.96 2.37 -3.49
C GLU A 86 -6.66 1.55 -3.54
N ALA A 87 -5.79 1.83 -4.51
CA ALA A 87 -4.51 1.12 -4.63
C ALA A 87 -3.61 1.34 -3.42
N LEU A 88 -3.54 2.58 -2.91
CA LEU A 88 -2.75 2.92 -1.74
C LEU A 88 -3.32 2.32 -0.45
N ALA A 89 -4.63 2.32 -0.29
CA ALA A 89 -5.29 1.72 0.88
C ALA A 89 -4.92 0.23 1.03
N ARG A 90 -4.87 -0.51 -0.07
CA ARG A 90 -4.49 -1.93 -0.08
C ARG A 90 -3.07 -2.21 0.38
N ILE A 91 -2.19 -1.22 0.34
CA ILE A 91 -0.79 -1.35 0.76
C ILE A 91 -0.47 -0.55 2.04
N GLY A 92 -1.50 -0.10 2.76
CA GLY A 92 -1.36 0.58 4.05
C GLY A 92 -1.02 2.07 3.96
N TYR A 93 -1.42 2.73 2.87
CA TYR A 93 -1.21 4.16 2.66
C TYR A 93 -2.51 4.88 2.33
N LYS A 94 -2.52 6.20 2.54
CA LYS A 94 -3.56 7.12 2.07
C LYS A 94 -2.95 8.30 1.34
N PRO A 95 -3.57 8.76 0.25
CA PRO A 95 -3.09 9.92 -0.48
C PRO A 95 -3.49 11.22 0.23
N LYS A 96 -2.59 12.19 0.18
CA LYS A 96 -2.87 13.60 0.42
C LYS A 96 -2.62 14.33 -0.88
N TYR A 97 -3.70 14.63 -1.60
CA TYR A 97 -3.62 15.30 -2.89
C TYR A 97 -3.35 16.78 -2.74
N GLN A 98 -2.58 17.32 -3.68
CA GLN A 98 -2.38 18.75 -3.85
C GLN A 98 -2.26 19.11 -5.33
N LEU A 99 -2.89 20.20 -5.73
CA LEU A 99 -2.71 20.77 -7.06
C LEU A 99 -1.36 21.49 -7.10
N ILE A 100 -0.59 21.21 -8.14
CA ILE A 100 0.76 21.75 -8.32
C ILE A 100 0.87 22.46 -9.66
N ASP A 101 1.89 23.31 -9.78
CA ASP A 101 2.39 23.71 -11.08
C ASP A 101 3.09 22.50 -11.73
N TRP A 102 2.48 21.97 -12.80
CA TRP A 102 2.95 20.72 -13.42
C TRP A 102 4.39 20.81 -13.92
N GLU A 103 4.88 21.98 -14.28
CA GLU A 103 6.26 22.15 -14.70
C GLU A 103 7.27 21.95 -13.56
N LYS A 104 6.85 22.12 -12.32
CA LYS A 104 7.67 21.92 -11.12
C LYS A 104 7.67 20.49 -10.58
N LYS A 105 6.93 19.57 -11.19
CA LYS A 105 6.79 18.20 -10.70
C LYS A 105 8.11 17.49 -10.40
N LYS A 106 9.13 17.66 -11.25
CA LYS A 106 10.45 17.05 -11.03
C LYS A 106 11.20 17.64 -9.83
N GLU A 107 11.11 18.94 -9.66
CA GLU A 107 11.73 19.66 -8.52
C GLU A 107 11.05 19.22 -7.21
N LEU A 108 9.72 19.19 -7.18
CA LEU A 108 8.93 18.80 -6.02
C LEU A 108 9.16 17.35 -5.62
N LEU A 109 9.31 16.44 -6.59
CA LEU A 109 9.70 15.04 -6.33
C LEU A 109 11.14 14.94 -5.82
N ALA A 110 12.08 15.70 -6.41
CA ALA A 110 13.48 15.66 -6.02
C ALA A 110 13.72 16.24 -4.62
N SER A 111 12.94 17.24 -4.22
CA SER A 111 13.02 17.84 -2.88
C SER A 111 12.37 16.96 -1.79
N GLY A 112 11.54 15.98 -2.18
CA GLY A 112 10.75 15.17 -1.24
C GLY A 112 9.50 15.88 -0.71
N GLU A 113 9.10 17.00 -1.31
CA GLU A 113 7.82 17.65 -1.01
C GLU A 113 6.65 16.80 -1.51
N LEU A 114 6.85 16.09 -2.62
CA LEU A 114 5.96 15.08 -3.16
C LEU A 114 6.59 13.70 -3.07
N ASP A 115 5.79 12.72 -2.73
CA ASP A 115 6.16 11.30 -2.80
C ASP A 115 5.91 10.73 -4.20
N CYS A 116 4.85 11.19 -4.87
CA CYS A 116 4.53 10.82 -6.25
C CYS A 116 3.69 11.88 -6.96
N VAL A 117 3.54 11.72 -8.28
CA VAL A 117 2.62 12.49 -9.11
C VAL A 117 1.68 11.54 -9.84
N MET A 118 0.43 11.95 -10.01
CA MET A 118 -0.59 11.22 -10.73
C MET A 118 -1.52 12.21 -11.47
N GLY A 119 -2.09 11.78 -12.59
CA GLY A 119 -2.98 12.61 -13.40
C GLY A 119 -2.90 12.20 -14.87
N SER A 120 -3.17 10.92 -15.18
CA SER A 120 -3.10 10.36 -16.54
C SER A 120 -1.78 10.70 -17.26
N PHE A 121 -0.69 10.73 -16.49
CA PHE A 121 0.64 11.11 -16.97
C PHE A 121 1.22 10.03 -17.87
N SER A 122 1.45 10.37 -19.15
CA SER A 122 1.95 9.43 -20.14
C SER A 122 3.39 9.01 -19.88
N MET A 123 3.63 7.70 -19.84
CA MET A 123 4.96 7.11 -19.74
C MET A 123 5.72 7.18 -21.07
N THR A 124 5.01 7.24 -22.20
CA THR A 124 5.62 7.19 -23.54
C THR A 124 6.63 8.32 -23.76
N GLY A 125 7.85 7.95 -24.08
CA GLY A 125 8.97 8.86 -24.28
C GLY A 125 9.61 9.39 -23.00
N ARG A 126 9.20 8.88 -21.83
CA ARG A 126 9.69 9.29 -20.50
C ARG A 126 10.06 8.10 -19.62
N GLU A 127 10.22 6.94 -20.21
CA GLU A 127 10.40 5.66 -19.52
C GLU A 127 11.58 5.69 -18.53
N ASN A 128 12.61 6.45 -18.84
CA ASN A 128 13.82 6.58 -18.03
C ASN A 128 13.86 7.84 -17.15
N GLU A 129 12.81 8.67 -17.17
CA GLU A 129 12.80 9.94 -16.44
C GLU A 129 12.24 9.80 -15.02
N TYR A 130 11.39 8.78 -14.79
CA TYR A 130 10.70 8.55 -13.54
C TYR A 130 10.75 7.07 -13.17
N ARG A 131 10.47 6.79 -11.90
CA ARG A 131 10.12 5.44 -11.47
C ARG A 131 8.61 5.27 -11.65
N TRP A 132 8.21 4.40 -12.54
CA TRP A 132 6.81 4.20 -12.89
C TRP A 132 6.17 3.07 -12.10
N ALA A 133 4.90 3.28 -11.70
CA ALA A 133 3.99 2.24 -11.23
C ALA A 133 2.84 2.12 -12.23
N GLY A 134 2.79 1.03 -12.94
CA GLY A 134 1.82 0.84 -14.02
C GLY A 134 2.48 0.69 -15.38
N PRO A 135 1.76 0.82 -16.51
CA PRO A 135 0.56 1.65 -16.72
C PRO A 135 -0.73 1.06 -16.15
N TYR A 136 -1.65 1.90 -15.68
CA TYR A 136 -2.97 1.51 -15.21
C TYR A 136 -4.08 1.78 -16.24
N LEU A 137 -3.82 2.62 -17.22
CA LEU A 137 -4.67 2.89 -18.38
C LEU A 137 -3.85 2.86 -19.67
N ALA A 138 -4.48 2.43 -20.76
CA ALA A 138 -3.92 2.55 -22.10
C ALA A 138 -4.63 3.68 -22.84
N SER A 139 -3.86 4.66 -23.33
CA SER A 139 -4.37 5.65 -24.27
C SER A 139 -4.18 5.15 -25.71
N ARG A 140 -5.17 5.40 -26.55
CA ARG A 140 -5.12 5.12 -28.00
C ARG A 140 -4.88 6.43 -28.75
#